data_d44b4be23a719c82a4b6c8adb6b13226
#
_entry.id   d44b4be23a719c82a4b6c8adb6b13226
#
_cell.length_a   1.000
_cell.length_b   1.000
_cell.length_c   1.000
_cell.angle_alpha   90.00
_cell.angle_beta   90.00
_cell.angle_gamma   90.00
#
_symmetry.space_group_name_H-M   'P 1'
#
loop_
_entity.id
_entity.type
_entity.pdbx_description
1 polymer ?
#
loop_
_entity_poly.entity_id
_entity_poly.type
_entity_poly.pdbx_seq_one_letter_code
_entity_poly.pdbx_strand_id
1 'polypeptide(L)'
;MAGNRCAARPGGPGVRARQCVERITSQVMDRRGALAIIVGMNTLSSAQSAPSTRSATSRTVGDLLREWRQRRRMSQLLLAAEADISTRHLSFVESGRAMPSREMVMHLAERLDVPLRARNALLVAAGYAPLFRERPLSDPQLSAAREAVELVLKGHEPYPALAVDRHWNIVATNNALGPLLSGASPDLLKPPVNALRLSLHPEGIASSIVNWHAWREHVLARLQRQIDVSADQTLSALRDELAAYPTPPGAQPPEPGESPLNQIAVPLRLRTPLGVLSFFSTTTVFGTPVDVTLSELAIEAFFPADPQTAAALHGLTDNRRSDGVHGATAGT
;
A
#
# COMPACT_ATOMS: atom_id res chain seq x y z
N MET A 1 32.58 -48.52 -10.06
CA MET A 1 33.10 -47.24 -10.59
C MET A 1 32.27 -46.87 -11.81
N ALA A 2 31.34 -45.99 -11.72
CA ALA A 2 30.71 -45.27 -12.82
C ALA A 2 29.97 -44.05 -12.24
N GLY A 3 30.59 -42.90 -12.40
CA GLY A 3 30.03 -41.62 -11.94
C GLY A 3 28.98 -41.12 -12.93
N ASN A 4 27.77 -40.92 -12.44
CA ASN A 4 26.69 -40.30 -13.21
C ASN A 4 26.67 -38.79 -12.91
N ARG A 5 27.25 -38.01 -13.83
CA ARG A 5 27.11 -36.54 -13.83
C ARG A 5 25.78 -36.19 -14.49
N CYS A 6 24.83 -35.82 -13.69
CA CYS A 6 23.59 -35.21 -14.18
C CYS A 6 23.85 -33.72 -14.49
N ALA A 7 23.95 -33.39 -15.78
CA ALA A 7 24.05 -32.03 -16.29
C ALA A 7 22.68 -31.34 -16.17
N ALA A 8 22.57 -30.30 -15.36
CA ALA A 8 21.41 -29.45 -15.29
C ALA A 8 21.28 -28.65 -16.59
N ARG A 9 20.21 -28.83 -17.34
CA ARG A 9 19.82 -27.97 -18.46
C ARG A 9 19.31 -26.62 -17.91
N PRO A 10 19.73 -25.48 -18.46
CA PRO A 10 19.20 -24.19 -18.08
C PRO A 10 17.77 -24.02 -18.61
N GLY A 11 16.79 -23.99 -17.74
CA GLY A 11 15.41 -23.63 -18.10
C GLY A 11 15.32 -22.19 -18.59
N GLY A 12 14.67 -21.96 -19.73
CA GLY A 12 14.48 -20.66 -20.35
C GLY A 12 13.69 -19.68 -19.46
N PRO A 13 13.69 -18.38 -19.79
CA PRO A 13 13.12 -17.32 -18.99
C PRO A 13 11.62 -17.49 -18.64
N GLY A 14 10.85 -18.23 -19.44
CA GLY A 14 9.43 -18.51 -19.20
C GLY A 14 9.16 -19.44 -18.00
N VAL A 15 10.10 -20.35 -17.66
CA VAL A 15 9.93 -21.30 -16.55
C VAL A 15 10.14 -20.59 -15.20
N ARG A 16 11.07 -19.63 -15.13
CA ARG A 16 11.31 -18.85 -13.91
C ARG A 16 10.16 -17.90 -13.59
N ALA A 17 9.52 -17.33 -14.61
CA ALA A 17 8.34 -16.50 -14.44
C ALA A 17 7.14 -17.29 -13.88
N ARG A 18 6.91 -18.50 -14.36
CA ARG A 18 5.85 -19.40 -13.87
C ARG A 18 6.06 -19.78 -12.39
N GLN A 19 7.28 -20.12 -12.00
CA GLN A 19 7.60 -20.46 -10.61
C GLN A 19 7.48 -19.25 -9.65
N CYS A 20 7.73 -18.03 -10.13
CA CYS A 20 7.60 -16.84 -9.33
C CYS A 20 6.11 -16.48 -9.11
N VAL A 21 5.28 -16.60 -10.15
CA VAL A 21 3.82 -16.36 -10.07
C VAL A 21 3.15 -17.39 -9.16
N GLU A 22 3.51 -18.67 -9.27
CA GLU A 22 2.99 -19.71 -8.38
C GLU A 22 3.42 -19.50 -6.92
N ARG A 23 4.62 -18.95 -6.66
CA ARG A 23 5.05 -18.63 -5.31
C ARG A 23 4.29 -17.44 -4.71
N ILE A 24 4.06 -16.36 -5.46
CA ILE A 24 3.31 -15.21 -4.97
C ILE A 24 1.85 -15.61 -4.72
N THR A 25 1.22 -16.33 -5.65
CA THR A 25 -0.17 -16.79 -5.53
C THR A 25 -0.31 -17.91 -4.48
N SER A 26 0.63 -18.85 -4.38
CA SER A 26 0.55 -19.93 -3.39
C SER A 26 0.94 -19.50 -1.97
N GLN A 27 1.73 -18.43 -1.81
CA GLN A 27 2.03 -17.85 -0.50
C GLN A 27 0.95 -16.89 -0.02
N VAL A 28 0.15 -16.35 -0.92
CA VAL A 28 -0.97 -15.45 -0.59
C VAL A 28 -2.32 -16.20 -0.55
N MET A 29 -2.43 -17.33 -1.26
CA MET A 29 -3.65 -18.15 -1.28
C MET A 29 -3.32 -19.61 -1.00
N ASP A 30 -3.82 -20.15 0.13
CA ASP A 30 -3.81 -21.59 0.39
C ASP A 30 -4.75 -22.28 -0.62
N ARG A 31 -4.39 -23.53 -1.03
CA ARG A 31 -5.11 -24.37 -2.01
C ARG A 31 -6.58 -24.62 -1.71
N ARG A 32 -7.13 -24.05 -0.66
CA ARG A 32 -8.55 -24.11 -0.26
C ARG A 32 -9.29 -22.79 -0.39
N GLY A 33 -8.74 -21.79 -1.12
CA GLY A 33 -9.40 -20.50 -1.35
C GLY A 33 -9.50 -19.60 -0.10
N ALA A 34 -8.77 -19.90 0.96
CA ALA A 34 -8.65 -19.06 2.12
C ALA A 34 -7.36 -18.24 2.06
N LEU A 35 -7.46 -16.94 2.33
CA LEU A 35 -6.34 -16.02 2.44
C LEU A 35 -5.48 -16.44 3.63
N ALA A 36 -4.37 -17.17 3.39
CA ALA A 36 -3.43 -17.52 4.46
C ALA A 36 -2.52 -16.32 4.75
N ILE A 37 -2.86 -15.57 5.79
CA ILE A 37 -1.96 -14.57 6.36
C ILE A 37 -0.97 -15.34 7.24
N ILE A 38 0.30 -15.39 6.82
CA ILE A 38 1.38 -15.92 7.66
C ILE A 38 1.66 -14.89 8.75
N VAL A 39 1.04 -15.07 9.91
CA VAL A 39 1.48 -14.44 11.15
C VAL A 39 2.68 -15.24 11.65
N GLY A 40 3.88 -14.76 11.38
CA GLY A 40 5.10 -15.26 12.00
C GLY A 40 5.08 -14.94 13.49
N MET A 41 4.67 -15.90 14.32
CA MET A 41 4.91 -15.85 15.75
C MET A 41 6.39 -16.14 16.01
N ASN A 42 7.19 -15.10 16.19
CA ASN A 42 8.50 -15.24 16.82
C ASN A 42 8.33 -15.13 18.33
N THR A 43 8.22 -16.28 18.99
CA THR A 43 8.49 -16.40 20.42
C THR A 43 10.00 -16.58 20.59
N LEU A 44 10.71 -15.50 20.86
CA LEU A 44 12.04 -15.56 21.47
C LEU A 44 12.03 -14.68 22.71
N SER A 45 11.88 -15.37 23.84
CA SER A 45 12.21 -14.87 25.15
C SER A 45 13.73 -14.68 25.24
N SER A 46 14.18 -13.43 25.40
CA SER A 46 15.47 -13.14 26.01
C SER A 46 15.32 -11.86 26.80
N ALA A 47 15.38 -12.04 28.11
CA ALA A 47 15.52 -10.98 29.09
C ALA A 47 16.83 -10.24 28.81
N GLN A 48 16.74 -8.99 28.39
CA GLN A 48 17.86 -8.05 28.45
C GLN A 48 17.40 -6.79 29.16
N SER A 49 18.20 -6.46 30.18
CA SER A 49 18.10 -5.32 31.08
C SER A 49 17.79 -4.03 30.32
N ALA A 50 16.71 -3.36 30.69
CA ALA A 50 16.32 -2.07 30.18
C ALA A 50 17.35 -0.99 30.56
N PRO A 51 17.82 -0.16 29.61
CA PRO A 51 18.43 1.10 29.95
C PRO A 51 17.33 2.05 30.43
N SER A 52 17.60 2.76 31.51
CA SER A 52 16.78 3.81 32.11
C SER A 52 16.21 4.76 31.03
N THR A 53 14.93 4.62 30.74
CA THR A 53 14.17 5.52 29.84
C THR A 53 14.01 6.87 30.52
N ARG A 54 14.63 7.89 29.96
CA ARG A 54 14.18 9.27 30.15
C ARG A 54 12.68 9.29 29.83
N SER A 55 11.90 9.77 30.79
CA SER A 55 10.45 10.00 30.66
C SER A 55 10.13 10.68 29.32
N ALA A 56 9.63 9.93 28.37
CA ALA A 56 8.94 10.51 27.22
C ALA A 56 7.71 11.20 27.82
N THR A 57 7.70 12.52 27.83
CA THR A 57 6.55 13.34 28.20
C THR A 57 5.37 12.84 27.39
N SER A 58 4.42 12.16 28.04
CA SER A 58 3.22 11.66 27.36
C SER A 58 2.50 12.87 26.75
N ARG A 59 2.37 12.89 25.43
CA ARG A 59 1.68 13.96 24.70
C ARG A 59 0.26 14.06 25.22
N THR A 60 -0.15 15.25 25.61
CA THR A 60 -1.53 15.50 26.05
C THR A 60 -2.49 15.52 24.85
N VAL A 61 -3.78 15.32 25.10
CA VAL A 61 -4.80 15.45 24.05
C VAL A 61 -4.79 16.86 23.44
N GLY A 62 -4.49 17.89 24.24
CA GLY A 62 -4.36 19.27 23.78
C GLY A 62 -3.19 19.44 22.79
N ASP A 63 -2.04 18.83 23.05
CA ASP A 63 -0.88 18.86 22.15
C ASP A 63 -1.21 18.20 20.82
N LEU A 64 -1.86 17.04 20.86
CA LEU A 64 -2.26 16.29 19.66
C LEU A 64 -3.29 17.06 18.83
N LEU A 65 -4.31 17.67 19.47
CA LEU A 65 -5.31 18.50 18.78
C LEU A 65 -4.67 19.73 18.13
N ARG A 66 -3.75 20.41 18.86
CA ARG A 66 -2.99 21.54 18.31
C ARG A 66 -2.15 21.11 17.09
N GLU A 67 -1.48 19.97 17.15
CA GLU A 67 -0.69 19.44 16.05
C GLU A 67 -1.57 19.17 14.83
N TRP A 68 -2.72 18.52 14.98
CA TRP A 68 -3.67 18.27 13.89
C TRP A 68 -4.20 19.58 13.30
N ARG A 69 -4.59 20.56 14.13
CA ARG A 69 -5.03 21.87 13.65
C ARG A 69 -3.97 22.58 12.82
N GLN A 70 -2.72 22.59 13.31
CA GLN A 70 -1.59 23.19 12.60
C GLN A 70 -1.32 22.49 11.26
N ARG A 71 -1.41 21.15 11.19
CA ARG A 71 -1.31 20.39 9.95
C ARG A 71 -2.39 20.77 8.95
N ARG A 72 -3.60 21.05 9.42
CA ARG A 72 -4.70 21.55 8.58
C ARG A 72 -4.57 23.06 8.28
N ARG A 73 -3.50 23.72 8.76
CA ARG A 73 -3.25 25.15 8.60
C ARG A 73 -4.42 26.02 9.11
N MET A 74 -5.15 25.53 10.12
CA MET A 74 -6.28 26.23 10.73
C MET A 74 -5.81 27.10 11.90
N SER A 75 -6.36 28.31 12.03
CA SER A 75 -6.23 29.11 13.25
C SER A 75 -7.13 28.55 14.36
N GLN A 76 -6.85 28.89 15.62
CA GLN A 76 -7.78 28.55 16.72
C GLN A 76 -9.17 29.18 16.51
N LEU A 77 -9.22 30.39 15.95
CA LEU A 77 -10.48 31.08 15.65
C LEU A 77 -11.29 30.28 14.62
N LEU A 78 -10.66 29.84 13.54
CA LEU A 78 -11.33 29.08 12.48
C LEU A 78 -11.86 27.74 12.99
N LEU A 79 -11.02 26.95 13.68
CA LEU A 79 -11.47 25.67 14.23
C LEU A 79 -12.58 25.84 15.27
N ALA A 80 -12.47 26.85 16.13
CA ALA A 80 -13.51 27.15 17.12
C ALA A 80 -14.85 27.49 16.45
N ALA A 81 -14.81 28.29 15.37
CA ALA A 81 -16.02 28.65 14.60
C ALA A 81 -16.63 27.41 13.90
N GLU A 82 -15.81 26.56 13.28
CA GLU A 82 -16.28 25.33 12.63
C GLU A 82 -16.82 24.28 13.62
N ALA A 83 -16.28 24.28 14.85
CA ALA A 83 -16.71 23.37 15.92
C ALA A 83 -17.82 23.97 16.81
N ASP A 84 -18.32 25.16 16.49
CA ASP A 84 -19.35 25.87 17.27
C ASP A 84 -19.00 25.98 18.77
N ILE A 85 -17.74 26.31 19.08
CA ILE A 85 -17.22 26.53 20.43
C ILE A 85 -16.52 27.88 20.54
N SER A 86 -16.34 28.40 21.77
CA SER A 86 -15.56 29.62 21.95
C SER A 86 -14.06 29.36 21.72
N THR A 87 -13.36 30.31 21.11
CA THR A 87 -11.90 30.29 20.94
C THR A 87 -11.18 30.15 22.29
N ARG A 88 -11.72 30.75 23.36
CA ARG A 88 -11.21 30.63 24.72
C ARG A 88 -11.29 29.17 25.21
N HIS A 89 -12.40 28.48 24.96
CA HIS A 89 -12.55 27.09 25.36
C HIS A 89 -11.54 26.19 24.60
N LEU A 90 -11.42 26.35 23.27
CA LEU A 90 -10.42 25.63 22.48
C LEU A 90 -9.00 25.89 22.99
N SER A 91 -8.66 27.14 23.30
CA SER A 91 -7.35 27.49 23.85
C SER A 91 -7.08 26.81 25.20
N PHE A 92 -8.10 26.66 26.07
CA PHE A 92 -7.94 25.90 27.32
C PHE A 92 -7.77 24.40 27.11
N VAL A 93 -8.47 23.81 26.14
CA VAL A 93 -8.30 22.41 25.75
C VAL A 93 -6.89 22.19 25.22
N GLU A 94 -6.42 23.00 24.26
CA GLU A 94 -5.10 22.88 23.67
C GLU A 94 -3.94 23.15 24.65
N SER A 95 -4.18 23.94 25.69
CA SER A 95 -3.17 24.21 26.74
C SER A 95 -3.24 23.25 27.92
N GLY A 96 -4.17 22.28 27.90
CA GLY A 96 -4.37 21.33 29.00
C GLY A 96 -5.06 21.92 30.23
N ARG A 97 -5.58 23.15 30.16
CA ARG A 97 -6.32 23.80 31.26
C ARG A 97 -7.74 23.29 31.41
N ALA A 98 -8.29 22.69 30.35
CA ALA A 98 -9.60 22.05 30.36
C ALA A 98 -9.47 20.66 29.72
N MET A 99 -10.06 19.66 30.37
CA MET A 99 -10.19 18.32 29.80
C MET A 99 -11.43 18.28 28.92
N PRO A 100 -11.31 17.93 27.62
CA PRO A 100 -12.47 17.81 26.75
C PRO A 100 -13.26 16.53 27.07
N SER A 101 -14.59 16.58 26.92
CA SER A 101 -15.41 15.36 26.96
C SER A 101 -15.10 14.45 25.75
N ARG A 102 -15.52 13.17 25.83
CA ARG A 102 -15.37 12.23 24.72
C ARG A 102 -15.99 12.75 23.43
N GLU A 103 -17.21 13.32 23.53
CA GLU A 103 -17.95 13.91 22.43
C GLU A 103 -17.20 15.10 21.84
N MET A 104 -16.60 15.96 22.70
CA MET A 104 -15.80 17.10 22.27
C MET A 104 -14.54 16.66 21.52
N VAL A 105 -13.84 15.62 22.03
CA VAL A 105 -12.67 15.06 21.32
C VAL A 105 -13.07 14.56 19.93
N MET A 106 -14.18 13.83 19.84
CA MET A 106 -14.67 13.28 18.56
C MET A 106 -15.11 14.40 17.61
N HIS A 107 -15.82 15.40 18.13
CA HIS A 107 -16.29 16.54 17.34
C HIS A 107 -15.11 17.34 16.74
N LEU A 108 -14.11 17.68 17.56
CA LEU A 108 -12.90 18.36 17.08
C LEU A 108 -12.11 17.50 16.08
N ALA A 109 -12.00 16.18 16.35
CA ALA A 109 -11.32 15.27 15.45
C ALA A 109 -12.03 15.14 14.09
N GLU A 110 -13.36 15.24 14.06
CA GLU A 110 -14.15 15.24 12.83
C GLU A 110 -13.91 16.51 12.01
N ARG A 111 -13.96 17.69 12.64
CA ARG A 111 -13.67 18.99 11.98
C ARG A 111 -12.25 19.08 11.44
N LEU A 112 -11.33 18.36 12.05
CA LEU A 112 -9.93 18.28 11.63
C LEU A 112 -9.64 17.14 10.63
N ASP A 113 -10.65 16.39 10.17
CA ASP A 113 -10.49 15.21 9.33
C ASP A 113 -9.39 14.27 9.86
N VAL A 114 -9.39 14.02 11.18
CA VAL A 114 -8.42 13.14 11.81
C VAL A 114 -8.74 11.69 11.42
N PRO A 115 -7.77 10.90 10.92
CA PRO A 115 -7.99 9.49 10.59
C PRO A 115 -8.44 8.66 11.81
N LEU A 116 -9.21 7.58 11.59
CA LEU A 116 -9.82 6.77 12.67
C LEU A 116 -8.79 6.29 13.71
N ARG A 117 -7.64 5.84 13.27
CA ARG A 117 -6.52 5.43 14.14
C ARG A 117 -6.06 6.58 15.05
N ALA A 118 -5.89 7.75 14.49
CA ALA A 118 -5.46 8.92 15.24
C ALA A 118 -6.57 9.45 16.16
N ARG A 119 -7.86 9.28 15.81
CA ARG A 119 -8.99 9.56 16.72
C ARG A 119 -8.91 8.66 17.95
N ASN A 120 -8.58 7.37 17.79
CA ASN A 120 -8.33 6.49 18.94
C ASN A 120 -7.18 7.00 19.82
N ALA A 121 -6.08 7.47 19.21
CA ALA A 121 -4.97 8.03 19.96
C ALA A 121 -5.38 9.30 20.75
N LEU A 122 -6.21 10.18 20.16
CA LEU A 122 -6.78 11.35 20.84
C LEU A 122 -7.65 10.94 22.03
N LEU A 123 -8.51 9.93 21.85
CA LEU A 123 -9.35 9.40 22.92
C LEU A 123 -8.53 8.84 24.08
N VAL A 124 -7.51 8.03 23.78
CA VAL A 124 -6.60 7.47 24.80
C VAL A 124 -5.84 8.57 25.53
N ALA A 125 -5.33 9.57 24.82
CA ALA A 125 -4.64 10.71 25.42
C ALA A 125 -5.57 11.58 26.32
N ALA A 126 -6.88 11.56 26.05
CA ALA A 126 -7.90 12.19 26.88
C ALA A 126 -8.43 11.28 28.00
N GLY A 127 -7.86 10.07 28.20
CA GLY A 127 -8.28 9.12 29.24
C GLY A 127 -9.50 8.28 28.89
N TYR A 128 -9.93 8.27 27.63
CA TYR A 128 -11.07 7.46 27.15
C TYR A 128 -10.61 6.17 26.45
N ALA A 129 -11.48 5.16 26.46
CA ALA A 129 -11.24 3.96 25.65
C ALA A 129 -11.33 4.25 24.14
N PRO A 130 -10.55 3.56 23.30
CA PRO A 130 -10.68 3.62 21.85
C PRO A 130 -12.11 3.32 21.39
N LEU A 131 -12.58 4.05 20.36
CA LEU A 131 -13.92 3.88 19.80
C LEU A 131 -13.90 2.95 18.59
N PHE A 132 -12.92 3.11 17.72
CA PHE A 132 -12.83 2.39 16.45
C PHE A 132 -12.00 1.11 16.66
N ARG A 133 -12.57 -0.02 16.27
CA ARG A 133 -11.86 -1.29 16.36
C ARG A 133 -10.74 -1.35 15.32
N GLU A 134 -9.63 -1.96 15.72
CA GLU A 134 -8.52 -2.29 14.84
C GLU A 134 -8.36 -3.81 14.87
N ARG A 135 -8.65 -4.46 13.76
CA ARG A 135 -8.58 -5.91 13.60
C ARG A 135 -7.59 -6.25 12.49
N PRO A 136 -6.83 -7.34 12.62
CA PRO A 136 -6.07 -7.84 11.48
C PRO A 136 -7.04 -8.21 10.36
N LEU A 137 -6.63 -8.04 9.11
CA LEU A 137 -7.48 -8.38 7.96
C LEU A 137 -7.87 -9.86 7.94
N SER A 138 -7.12 -10.73 8.65
CA SER A 138 -7.43 -12.15 8.86
C SER A 138 -8.57 -12.42 9.82
N ASP A 139 -9.05 -11.40 10.56
CA ASP A 139 -10.15 -11.58 11.51
C ASP A 139 -11.40 -12.13 10.81
N PRO A 140 -12.08 -13.17 11.35
CA PRO A 140 -13.30 -13.70 10.76
C PRO A 140 -14.41 -12.68 10.56
N GLN A 141 -14.47 -11.64 11.40
CA GLN A 141 -15.46 -10.56 11.28
C GLN A 141 -15.20 -9.63 10.07
N LEU A 142 -14.01 -9.71 9.46
CA LEU A 142 -13.66 -9.00 8.23
C LEU A 142 -13.76 -9.89 6.97
N SER A 143 -14.34 -11.12 7.07
CA SER A 143 -14.49 -12.03 5.92
C SER A 143 -15.24 -11.38 4.75
N ALA A 144 -16.37 -10.75 5.03
CA ALA A 144 -17.16 -10.08 3.99
C ALA A 144 -16.38 -8.93 3.30
N ALA A 145 -15.54 -8.22 4.05
CA ALA A 145 -14.70 -7.19 3.47
C ALA A 145 -13.59 -7.78 2.58
N ARG A 146 -12.97 -8.91 3.00
CA ARG A 146 -12.00 -9.63 2.15
C ARG A 146 -12.64 -10.14 0.88
N GLU A 147 -13.81 -10.77 0.97
CA GLU A 147 -14.57 -11.24 -0.20
C GLU A 147 -14.90 -10.10 -1.16
N ALA A 148 -15.27 -8.91 -0.64
CA ALA A 148 -15.51 -7.73 -1.44
C ALA A 148 -14.22 -7.26 -2.15
N VAL A 149 -13.06 -7.25 -1.46
CA VAL A 149 -11.76 -6.93 -2.07
C VAL A 149 -11.43 -7.92 -3.19
N GLU A 150 -11.56 -9.23 -2.93
CA GLU A 150 -11.29 -10.28 -3.92
C GLU A 150 -12.21 -10.15 -5.15
N LEU A 151 -13.50 -9.83 -4.93
CA LEU A 151 -14.46 -9.61 -6.01
C LEU A 151 -14.06 -8.42 -6.88
N VAL A 152 -13.66 -7.31 -6.28
CA VAL A 152 -13.20 -6.11 -7.01
C VAL A 152 -11.93 -6.43 -7.81
N LEU A 153 -10.94 -7.08 -7.18
CA LEU A 153 -9.69 -7.46 -7.84
C LEU A 153 -9.93 -8.41 -9.02
N LYS A 154 -10.76 -9.43 -8.84
CA LYS A 154 -11.12 -10.39 -9.88
C LYS A 154 -11.93 -9.73 -11.01
N GLY A 155 -12.86 -8.85 -10.66
CA GLY A 155 -13.67 -8.12 -11.63
C GLY A 155 -12.86 -7.16 -12.50
N HIS A 156 -11.66 -6.80 -12.09
CA HIS A 156 -10.75 -5.94 -12.85
C HIS A 156 -9.92 -6.69 -13.90
N GLU A 157 -9.86 -8.03 -13.86
CA GLU A 157 -9.14 -8.81 -14.87
C GLU A 157 -9.70 -8.58 -16.27
N PRO A 158 -8.87 -8.47 -17.31
CA PRO A 158 -7.46 -8.87 -17.41
C PRO A 158 -6.45 -7.79 -16.98
N TYR A 159 -6.88 -6.69 -16.42
CA TYR A 159 -6.00 -5.59 -16.05
C TYR A 159 -5.42 -5.80 -14.64
N PRO A 160 -4.17 -5.37 -14.38
CA PRO A 160 -3.54 -5.54 -13.07
C PRO A 160 -4.26 -4.75 -11.98
N ALA A 161 -4.43 -5.37 -10.82
CA ALA A 161 -4.90 -4.68 -9.62
C ALA A 161 -4.31 -5.31 -8.36
N LEU A 162 -4.13 -4.49 -7.33
CA LEU A 162 -3.64 -4.93 -6.02
C LEU A 162 -4.34 -4.16 -4.90
N ALA A 163 -4.51 -4.80 -3.76
CA ALA A 163 -4.92 -4.15 -2.53
C ALA A 163 -3.70 -3.95 -1.64
N VAL A 164 -3.60 -2.77 -1.02
CA VAL A 164 -2.49 -2.39 -0.14
C VAL A 164 -3.02 -1.91 1.21
N ASP A 165 -2.22 -2.12 2.25
CA ASP A 165 -2.42 -1.50 3.54
C ASP A 165 -1.95 -0.03 3.55
N ARG A 166 -2.07 0.63 4.71
CA ARG A 166 -1.65 2.03 4.91
C ARG A 166 -0.17 2.29 4.63
N HIS A 167 0.69 1.26 4.70
CA HIS A 167 2.13 1.34 4.47
C HIS A 167 2.55 0.85 3.09
N TRP A 168 1.58 0.63 2.19
CA TRP A 168 1.81 0.09 0.84
C TRP A 168 2.26 -1.36 0.80
N ASN A 169 2.06 -2.12 1.88
CA ASN A 169 2.26 -3.57 1.81
C ASN A 169 1.09 -4.20 1.06
N ILE A 170 1.41 -5.07 0.13
CA ILE A 170 0.42 -5.79 -0.68
C ILE A 170 -0.29 -6.82 0.20
N VAL A 171 -1.61 -6.74 0.29
CA VAL A 171 -2.46 -7.66 1.06
C VAL A 171 -3.22 -8.63 0.15
N ALA A 172 -3.48 -8.24 -1.10
CA ALA A 172 -4.08 -9.11 -2.12
C ALA A 172 -3.73 -8.60 -3.53
N THR A 173 -3.79 -9.48 -4.54
CA THR A 173 -3.59 -9.13 -5.95
C THR A 173 -4.51 -9.96 -6.83
N ASN A 174 -4.76 -9.48 -8.05
CA ASN A 174 -5.33 -10.34 -9.07
C ASN A 174 -4.24 -11.05 -9.90
N ASN A 175 -4.65 -11.98 -10.76
CA ASN A 175 -3.72 -12.80 -11.53
C ASN A 175 -2.97 -12.00 -12.62
N ALA A 176 -3.45 -10.83 -13.00
CA ALA A 176 -2.83 -10.03 -14.06
C ALA A 176 -1.55 -9.31 -13.59
N LEU A 177 -1.35 -9.13 -12.26
CA LEU A 177 -0.18 -8.45 -11.73
C LEU A 177 1.12 -9.26 -11.84
N GLY A 178 1.05 -10.57 -11.58
CA GLY A 178 2.25 -11.44 -11.49
C GLY A 178 3.21 -11.33 -12.67
N PRO A 179 2.75 -11.38 -13.94
CA PRO A 179 3.63 -11.26 -15.11
C PRO A 179 4.43 -9.97 -15.16
N LEU A 180 3.89 -8.88 -14.64
CA LEU A 180 4.57 -7.58 -14.64
C LEU A 180 5.71 -7.52 -13.61
N LEU A 181 5.72 -8.42 -12.63
CA LEU A 181 6.72 -8.52 -11.57
C LEU A 181 7.82 -9.55 -11.85
N SER A 182 7.83 -10.16 -13.03
CA SER A 182 8.74 -11.28 -13.39
C SER A 182 10.23 -10.91 -13.32
N GLY A 183 10.58 -9.64 -13.39
CA GLY A 183 11.95 -9.13 -13.29
C GLY A 183 12.39 -8.75 -11.86
N ALA A 184 11.50 -8.80 -10.89
CA ALA A 184 11.84 -8.43 -9.51
C ALA A 184 12.63 -9.51 -8.79
N SER A 185 13.57 -9.08 -7.93
CA SER A 185 14.35 -9.98 -7.06
C SER A 185 13.42 -10.77 -6.13
N PRO A 186 13.69 -12.08 -5.92
CA PRO A 186 12.94 -12.90 -4.97
C PRO A 186 12.93 -12.33 -3.54
N ASP A 187 13.94 -11.55 -3.17
CA ASP A 187 14.02 -10.95 -1.83
C ASP A 187 12.96 -9.84 -1.64
N LEU A 188 12.65 -9.08 -2.67
CA LEU A 188 11.59 -8.07 -2.65
C LEU A 188 10.18 -8.68 -2.69
N LEU A 189 10.06 -9.94 -3.05
CA LEU A 189 8.81 -10.69 -3.08
C LEU A 189 8.55 -11.48 -1.79
N LYS A 190 9.42 -11.36 -0.78
CA LYS A 190 9.19 -11.93 0.55
C LYS A 190 8.23 -11.03 1.36
N PRO A 191 7.22 -11.61 2.02
CA PRO A 191 6.31 -10.84 2.87
C PRO A 191 7.03 -10.14 4.05
N PRO A 192 6.63 -8.91 4.40
CA PRO A 192 5.62 -8.10 3.73
C PRO A 192 6.13 -7.48 2.42
N VAL A 193 5.42 -7.75 1.32
CA VAL A 193 5.78 -7.23 -0.01
C VAL A 193 5.30 -5.80 -0.15
N ASN A 194 6.19 -4.85 -0.35
CA ASN A 194 5.84 -3.44 -0.49
C ASN A 194 5.75 -3.01 -1.96
N ALA A 195 4.59 -2.51 -2.37
CA ALA A 195 4.31 -2.14 -3.77
C ALA A 195 5.23 -1.01 -4.28
N LEU A 196 5.55 -0.02 -3.42
CA LEU A 196 6.39 1.10 -3.83
C LEU A 196 7.87 0.71 -3.91
N ARG A 197 8.35 -0.17 -3.01
CA ARG A 197 9.68 -0.78 -3.13
C ARG A 197 9.79 -1.59 -4.41
N LEU A 198 8.82 -2.48 -4.70
CA LEU A 198 8.80 -3.22 -5.96
C LEU A 198 8.90 -2.31 -7.17
N SER A 199 8.21 -1.17 -7.13
CA SER A 199 8.20 -0.21 -8.23
C SER A 199 9.54 0.50 -8.43
N LEU A 200 10.16 1.00 -7.35
CA LEU A 200 11.30 1.94 -7.46
C LEU A 200 12.66 1.35 -7.09
N HIS A 201 12.71 0.17 -6.46
CA HIS A 201 13.96 -0.47 -6.08
C HIS A 201 14.75 -0.92 -7.33
N PRO A 202 16.10 -0.78 -7.35
CA PRO A 202 16.93 -1.23 -8.47
C PRO A 202 16.74 -2.70 -8.85
N GLU A 203 16.52 -3.57 -7.86
CA GLU A 203 16.23 -4.99 -8.05
C GLU A 203 14.73 -5.30 -8.18
N GLY A 204 13.88 -4.27 -8.21
CA GLY A 204 12.45 -4.39 -8.51
C GLY A 204 12.19 -4.26 -10.01
N ILE A 205 11.12 -3.54 -10.36
CA ILE A 205 10.77 -3.29 -11.77
C ILE A 205 11.28 -1.93 -12.27
N ALA A 206 12.06 -1.19 -11.49
CA ALA A 206 12.52 0.15 -11.83
C ALA A 206 13.23 0.23 -13.21
N SER A 207 14.08 -0.75 -13.56
CA SER A 207 14.75 -0.84 -14.86
C SER A 207 13.82 -1.05 -16.05
N SER A 208 12.61 -1.55 -15.79
CA SER A 208 11.58 -1.75 -16.81
C SER A 208 10.69 -0.51 -17.00
N ILE A 209 10.75 0.47 -16.10
CA ILE A 209 9.95 1.69 -16.20
C ILE A 209 10.58 2.64 -17.23
N VAL A 210 9.88 2.88 -18.33
CA VAL A 210 10.38 3.72 -19.45
C VAL A 210 10.46 5.19 -19.04
N ASN A 211 9.44 5.69 -18.36
CA ASN A 211 9.35 7.07 -17.87
C ASN A 211 9.70 7.18 -16.37
N TRP A 212 10.80 6.56 -15.95
CA TRP A 212 11.16 6.39 -14.55
C TRP A 212 11.19 7.69 -13.75
N HIS A 213 11.75 8.78 -14.28
CA HIS A 213 11.83 10.05 -13.56
C HIS A 213 10.43 10.61 -13.22
N ALA A 214 9.53 10.67 -14.20
CA ALA A 214 8.17 11.16 -14.00
C ALA A 214 7.39 10.24 -13.04
N TRP A 215 7.53 8.93 -13.19
CA TRP A 215 6.88 7.96 -12.30
C TRP A 215 7.39 8.07 -10.86
N ARG A 216 8.72 8.14 -10.65
CA ARG A 216 9.31 8.32 -9.32
C ARG A 216 8.81 9.59 -8.65
N GLU A 217 8.81 10.71 -9.36
CA GLU A 217 8.32 11.99 -8.84
C GLU A 217 6.84 11.89 -8.45
N HIS A 218 6.02 11.27 -9.30
CA HIS A 218 4.60 11.01 -9.00
C HIS A 218 4.41 10.20 -7.71
N VAL A 219 5.14 9.09 -7.56
CA VAL A 219 5.07 8.22 -6.37
C VAL A 219 5.49 8.98 -5.12
N LEU A 220 6.62 9.71 -5.15
CA LEU A 220 7.11 10.47 -4.01
C LEU A 220 6.16 11.61 -3.62
N ALA A 221 5.60 12.33 -4.60
CA ALA A 221 4.62 13.39 -4.35
C ALA A 221 3.31 12.83 -3.76
N ARG A 222 2.85 11.67 -4.23
CA ARG A 222 1.69 10.98 -3.68
C ARG A 222 1.92 10.55 -2.24
N LEU A 223 3.08 9.95 -1.96
CA LEU A 223 3.47 9.51 -0.62
C LEU A 223 3.59 10.72 0.32
N GLN A 224 4.14 11.85 -0.15
CA GLN A 224 4.19 13.09 0.63
C GLN A 224 2.79 13.58 1.02
N ARG A 225 1.83 13.61 0.09
CA ARG A 225 0.44 13.98 0.41
C ARG A 225 -0.19 13.05 1.47
N GLN A 226 0.12 11.76 1.40
CA GLN A 226 -0.36 10.78 2.39
C GLN A 226 0.28 11.02 3.78
N ILE A 227 1.56 11.37 3.83
CA ILE A 227 2.27 11.75 5.07
C ILE A 227 1.64 13.02 5.66
N ASP A 228 1.37 14.04 4.84
CA ASP A 228 0.77 15.29 5.29
C ASP A 228 -0.62 15.07 5.93
N VAL A 229 -1.39 14.10 5.40
CA VAL A 229 -2.71 13.73 5.93
C VAL A 229 -2.62 12.85 7.16
N SER A 230 -1.75 11.83 7.18
CA SER A 230 -1.73 10.78 8.21
C SER A 230 -0.78 11.04 9.36
N ALA A 231 0.27 11.85 9.15
CA ALA A 231 1.38 12.04 10.08
C ALA A 231 2.16 10.75 10.39
N ASP A 232 2.11 9.75 9.51
CA ASP A 232 2.73 8.46 9.75
C ASP A 232 4.25 8.51 9.51
N GLN A 233 5.02 8.22 10.56
CA GLN A 233 6.49 8.21 10.52
C GLN A 233 7.04 7.07 9.66
N THR A 234 6.32 5.95 9.57
CA THR A 234 6.71 4.81 8.72
C THR A 234 6.66 5.19 7.24
N LEU A 235 5.63 5.95 6.84
CA LEU A 235 5.55 6.50 5.48
C LEU A 235 6.64 7.53 5.21
N SER A 236 7.01 8.35 6.20
CA SER A 236 8.12 9.30 6.08
C SER A 236 9.44 8.57 5.84
N ALA A 237 9.73 7.54 6.64
CA ALA A 237 10.92 6.70 6.46
C ALA A 237 10.92 5.98 5.09
N LEU A 238 9.77 5.45 4.66
CA LEU A 238 9.63 4.83 3.34
C LEU A 238 9.90 5.84 2.22
N ARG A 239 9.36 7.07 2.32
CA ARG A 239 9.61 8.13 1.34
C ARG A 239 11.10 8.46 1.22
N ASP A 240 11.79 8.59 2.34
CA ASP A 240 13.22 8.91 2.37
C ASP A 240 14.05 7.76 1.79
N GLU A 241 13.69 6.51 2.08
CA GLU A 241 14.27 5.31 1.47
C GLU A 241 14.08 5.32 -0.05
N LEU A 242 12.86 5.50 -0.55
CA LEU A 242 12.54 5.52 -1.98
C LEU A 242 13.24 6.69 -2.70
N ALA A 243 13.39 7.82 -2.01
CA ALA A 243 14.10 8.97 -2.55
C ALA A 243 15.62 8.75 -2.68
N ALA A 244 16.19 7.85 -1.88
CA ALA A 244 17.60 7.49 -1.92
C ALA A 244 17.95 6.44 -3.00
N TYR A 245 16.97 5.80 -3.63
CA TYR A 245 17.24 4.79 -4.66
C TYR A 245 17.92 5.41 -5.88
N PRO A 246 18.96 4.75 -6.42
CA PRO A 246 19.68 5.23 -7.59
C PRO A 246 18.80 5.19 -8.84
N THR A 247 19.11 6.07 -9.78
CA THR A 247 18.50 6.04 -11.11
C THR A 247 18.89 4.74 -11.83
N PRO A 248 17.92 3.98 -12.38
CA PRO A 248 18.23 2.76 -13.10
C PRO A 248 19.12 3.02 -14.33
N PRO A 249 20.01 2.10 -14.68
CA PRO A 249 20.80 2.20 -15.91
C PRO A 249 19.90 2.32 -17.14
N GLY A 250 20.16 3.30 -18.00
CA GLY A 250 19.39 3.53 -19.23
C GLY A 250 18.06 4.27 -19.03
N ALA A 251 17.79 4.79 -17.83
CA ALA A 251 16.65 5.69 -17.63
C ALA A 251 16.83 6.94 -18.52
N GLN A 252 15.81 7.25 -19.32
CA GLN A 252 15.82 8.42 -20.18
C GLN A 252 15.69 9.68 -19.32
N PRO A 253 16.44 10.77 -19.63
CA PRO A 253 16.21 12.04 -18.96
C PRO A 253 14.79 12.53 -19.19
N PRO A 254 14.23 13.37 -18.30
CA PRO A 254 12.90 13.94 -18.48
C PRO A 254 12.88 14.73 -19.81
N GLU A 255 11.83 14.52 -20.62
CA GLU A 255 11.63 15.31 -21.83
C GLU A 255 11.43 16.80 -21.46
N PRO A 256 12.11 17.75 -22.14
CA PRO A 256 11.90 19.16 -21.89
C PRO A 256 10.45 19.55 -22.18
N GLY A 257 9.68 19.94 -21.17
CA GLY A 257 8.27 20.33 -21.32
C GLY A 257 7.24 19.34 -20.78
N GLU A 258 7.60 18.10 -20.46
CA GLU A 258 6.76 17.17 -19.70
C GLU A 258 6.86 17.51 -18.21
N SER A 259 6.16 18.55 -17.77
CA SER A 259 5.95 18.76 -16.34
C SER A 259 4.86 17.79 -15.85
N PRO A 260 5.13 16.95 -14.82
CA PRO A 260 4.11 16.11 -14.22
C PRO A 260 2.90 16.89 -13.69
N LEU A 261 3.09 18.17 -13.40
CA LEU A 261 2.06 19.09 -12.93
C LEU A 261 1.02 19.46 -14.00
N ASN A 262 1.33 19.28 -15.27
CA ASN A 262 0.42 19.56 -16.37
C ASN A 262 -0.38 18.36 -16.86
N GLN A 263 -0.12 17.16 -16.30
CA GLN A 263 -0.83 15.94 -16.66
C GLN A 263 -1.85 15.59 -15.59
N ILE A 264 -3.07 15.29 -16.01
CA ILE A 264 -4.16 14.85 -15.11
C ILE A 264 -3.79 13.51 -14.42
N ALA A 265 -2.98 12.68 -15.08
CA ALA A 265 -2.46 11.43 -14.52
C ALA A 265 -1.09 11.10 -15.15
N VAL A 266 -0.10 10.76 -14.33
CA VAL A 266 1.20 10.26 -14.81
C VAL A 266 1.06 8.77 -15.13
N PRO A 267 1.19 8.33 -16.41
CA PRO A 267 1.08 6.93 -16.75
C PRO A 267 2.31 6.15 -16.24
N LEU A 268 2.11 4.90 -15.82
CA LEU A 268 3.17 3.93 -15.63
C LEU A 268 3.46 3.26 -16.98
N ARG A 269 4.64 3.48 -17.56
CA ARG A 269 5.05 2.88 -18.84
C ARG A 269 6.09 1.79 -18.58
N LEU A 270 5.72 0.53 -18.82
CA LEU A 270 6.55 -0.63 -18.55
C LEU A 270 7.04 -1.29 -19.84
N ARG A 271 8.34 -1.51 -19.96
CA ARG A 271 8.93 -2.37 -21.00
C ARG A 271 8.71 -3.83 -20.62
N THR A 272 8.04 -4.57 -21.48
CA THR A 272 7.74 -5.99 -21.30
C THR A 272 8.10 -6.78 -22.55
N PRO A 273 8.12 -8.12 -22.53
CA PRO A 273 8.26 -8.95 -23.74
C PRO A 273 7.18 -8.69 -24.80
N LEU A 274 6.04 -8.10 -24.43
CA LEU A 274 4.95 -7.75 -25.34
C LEU A 274 5.07 -6.32 -25.91
N GLY A 275 6.18 -5.63 -25.59
CA GLY A 275 6.38 -4.22 -25.92
C GLY A 275 6.22 -3.31 -24.72
N VAL A 276 6.06 -2.01 -24.96
CA VAL A 276 5.82 -1.03 -23.90
C VAL A 276 4.34 -0.99 -23.58
N LEU A 277 3.99 -1.38 -22.36
CA LEU A 277 2.64 -1.27 -21.83
C LEU A 277 2.50 0.03 -21.03
N SER A 278 1.41 0.76 -21.25
CA SER A 278 1.15 2.04 -20.62
C SER A 278 -0.14 1.97 -19.79
N PHE A 279 -0.05 2.37 -18.53
CA PHE A 279 -1.16 2.28 -17.57
C PHE A 279 -1.40 3.62 -16.89
N PHE A 280 -2.65 3.97 -16.65
CA PHE A 280 -3.00 4.90 -15.57
C PHE A 280 -3.60 4.14 -14.40
N SER A 281 -3.37 4.60 -13.18
CA SER A 281 -3.92 3.96 -11.98
C SER A 281 -5.04 4.78 -11.36
N THR A 282 -5.99 4.07 -10.77
CA THR A 282 -7.01 4.64 -9.89
C THR A 282 -6.91 4.00 -8.52
N THR A 283 -7.30 4.75 -7.49
CA THR A 283 -7.35 4.27 -6.11
C THR A 283 -8.79 4.19 -5.64
N THR A 284 -9.21 3.02 -5.19
CA THR A 284 -10.52 2.81 -4.57
C THR A 284 -10.34 2.57 -3.08
N VAL A 285 -11.12 3.24 -2.24
CA VAL A 285 -11.17 3.09 -0.79
C VAL A 285 -12.60 2.78 -0.34
N PHE A 286 -12.76 2.17 0.83
CA PHE A 286 -14.09 1.95 1.41
C PHE A 286 -14.68 3.28 1.87
N GLY A 287 -15.87 3.64 1.40
CA GLY A 287 -16.48 4.96 1.62
C GLY A 287 -16.92 5.23 3.07
N THR A 288 -17.35 4.19 3.80
CA THR A 288 -17.84 4.32 5.19
C THR A 288 -17.26 3.23 6.09
N PRO A 289 -15.94 3.19 6.30
CA PRO A 289 -15.33 2.14 7.11
C PRO A 289 -15.67 2.35 8.60
N VAL A 290 -16.09 1.28 9.26
CA VAL A 290 -16.35 1.24 10.70
C VAL A 290 -15.16 0.67 11.50
N ASP A 291 -14.14 0.18 10.80
CA ASP A 291 -12.93 -0.45 11.34
C ASP A 291 -11.70 0.31 10.82
N VAL A 292 -10.68 0.45 11.69
CA VAL A 292 -9.45 1.17 11.33
C VAL A 292 -8.76 0.53 10.14
N THR A 293 -8.63 -0.80 10.14
CA THR A 293 -7.94 -1.54 9.07
C THR A 293 -8.62 -1.34 7.72
N LEU A 294 -9.95 -1.37 7.68
CA LEU A 294 -10.70 -1.13 6.43
C LEU A 294 -10.61 0.32 5.97
N SER A 295 -10.49 1.29 6.90
CA SER A 295 -10.30 2.70 6.54
C SER A 295 -8.94 2.99 5.91
N GLU A 296 -7.98 2.11 6.14
CA GLU A 296 -6.58 2.22 5.69
C GLU A 296 -6.26 1.29 4.50
N LEU A 297 -7.26 0.52 4.03
CA LEU A 297 -7.12 -0.36 2.88
C LEU A 297 -7.46 0.38 1.60
N ALA A 298 -6.57 0.28 0.61
CA ALA A 298 -6.76 0.87 -0.71
C ALA A 298 -6.58 -0.19 -1.80
N ILE A 299 -7.39 -0.11 -2.86
CA ILE A 299 -7.24 -0.94 -4.06
C ILE A 299 -6.69 -0.05 -5.17
N GLU A 300 -5.51 -0.41 -5.68
CA GLU A 300 -4.89 0.19 -6.87
C GLU A 300 -5.29 -0.62 -8.10
N ALA A 301 -6.03 -0.01 -8.98
CA ALA A 301 -6.46 -0.61 -10.25
C ALA A 301 -5.74 0.09 -11.42
N PHE A 302 -5.05 -0.68 -12.24
CA PHE A 302 -4.31 -0.18 -13.40
C PHE A 302 -5.13 -0.41 -14.66
N PHE A 303 -5.43 0.66 -15.39
CA PHE A 303 -6.15 0.62 -16.65
C PHE A 303 -5.18 0.85 -17.80
N PRO A 304 -5.39 0.20 -18.95
CA PRO A 304 -4.59 0.48 -20.15
C PRO A 304 -4.82 1.93 -20.61
N ALA A 305 -3.72 2.65 -20.84
CA ALA A 305 -3.76 4.04 -21.31
C ALA A 305 -3.92 4.14 -22.84
N ASP A 306 -3.79 3.01 -23.53
CA ASP A 306 -3.91 2.93 -24.99
C ASP A 306 -4.48 1.57 -25.45
N PRO A 307 -5.05 1.49 -26.68
CA PRO A 307 -5.63 0.25 -27.22
C PRO A 307 -4.62 -0.88 -27.39
N GLN A 308 -3.34 -0.58 -27.65
CA GLN A 308 -2.28 -1.57 -27.80
C GLN A 308 -2.02 -2.31 -26.50
N THR A 309 -1.94 -1.57 -25.39
CA THR A 309 -1.82 -2.14 -24.04
C THR A 309 -3.02 -3.00 -23.69
N ALA A 310 -4.25 -2.54 -24.03
CA ALA A 310 -5.46 -3.31 -23.79
C ALA A 310 -5.44 -4.65 -24.56
N ALA A 311 -5.12 -4.62 -25.85
CA ALA A 311 -5.05 -5.81 -26.70
C ALA A 311 -3.98 -6.82 -26.19
N ALA A 312 -2.81 -6.33 -25.78
CA ALA A 312 -1.73 -7.17 -25.25
C ALA A 312 -2.16 -7.92 -23.97
N LEU A 313 -2.89 -7.26 -23.07
CA LEU A 313 -3.36 -7.87 -21.81
C LEU A 313 -4.47 -8.89 -22.06
N HIS A 314 -5.39 -8.63 -22.97
CA HIS A 314 -6.40 -9.61 -23.38
C HIS A 314 -5.76 -10.87 -23.97
N GLY A 315 -4.75 -10.72 -24.85
CA GLY A 315 -4.02 -11.83 -25.42
C GLY A 315 -3.30 -12.72 -24.39
N LEU A 316 -2.78 -12.14 -23.31
CA LEU A 316 -2.19 -12.91 -22.19
C LEU A 316 -3.23 -13.78 -21.45
N THR A 317 -4.45 -13.31 -21.36
CA THR A 317 -5.53 -14.04 -20.66
C THR A 317 -6.04 -15.20 -21.50
N ASP A 318 -6.16 -15.02 -22.80
CA ASP A 318 -6.64 -16.06 -23.72
C ASP A 318 -5.65 -17.22 -23.84
N ASN A 319 -4.34 -16.92 -23.89
CA ASN A 319 -3.28 -17.96 -23.88
C ASN A 319 -3.29 -18.79 -22.59
N ARG A 320 -3.61 -18.19 -21.43
CA ARG A 320 -3.71 -18.96 -20.17
C ARG A 320 -4.93 -19.87 -20.12
N ARG A 321 -6.04 -19.46 -20.72
CA ARG A 321 -7.27 -20.29 -20.82
C ARG A 321 -7.04 -21.49 -21.73
N SER A 322 -6.31 -21.33 -22.83
CA SER A 322 -5.98 -22.42 -23.74
C SER A 322 -5.00 -23.43 -23.14
N ASP A 323 -3.99 -22.98 -22.39
CA ASP A 323 -3.02 -23.88 -21.72
C ASP A 323 -3.66 -24.68 -20.58
N GLY A 324 -4.68 -24.10 -19.88
CA GLY A 324 -5.42 -24.77 -18.80
C GLY A 324 -6.34 -25.90 -19.29
N VAL A 325 -6.86 -25.79 -20.51
CA VAL A 325 -7.76 -26.80 -21.10
C VAL A 325 -7.00 -28.03 -21.60
N HIS A 326 -5.74 -27.88 -22.06
CA HIS A 326 -4.93 -29.02 -22.54
C HIS A 326 -4.28 -29.85 -21.43
N GLY A 327 -4.20 -29.32 -20.20
CA GLY A 327 -3.67 -30.07 -19.04
C GLY A 327 -4.68 -31.02 -18.37
N ALA A 328 -5.97 -30.91 -18.68
CA ALA A 328 -7.02 -31.70 -18.02
C ALA A 328 -7.41 -32.99 -18.76
N THR A 329 -6.88 -33.24 -19.96
CA THR A 329 -7.25 -34.40 -20.78
C THR A 329 -6.19 -35.50 -20.87
N ALA A 330 -5.07 -35.41 -20.14
CA ALA A 330 -3.99 -36.42 -20.12
C ALA A 330 -3.96 -37.22 -18.80
N GLY A 331 -5.12 -37.67 -18.31
CA GLY A 331 -5.23 -38.44 -17.06
C GLY A 331 -6.47 -39.32 -17.07
N THR A 332 -6.58 -40.25 -18.02
CA THR A 332 -7.46 -41.42 -17.96
C THR A 332 -6.69 -42.68 -18.33
#